data_044ed995e57c705b89cab83b601c978e
#
_entry.id   044ed995e57c705b89cab83b601c978e
#
_cell.length_a   1.000
_cell.length_b   1.000
_cell.length_c   1.000
_cell.angle_alpha   90.00
_cell.angle_beta   90.00
_cell.angle_gamma   90.00
#
_symmetry.space_group_name_H-M   'P 1'
#
loop_
_entity.id
_entity.type
_entity.pdbx_description
1 polymer ?
#
loop_
_entity_poly.entity_id
_entity_poly.type
_entity_poly.pdbx_seq_one_letter_code
_entity_poly.pdbx_strand_id
1 'polypeptide(L)'
;MKRTIQTLTLSVFIFSAAIAWMGETPLQAEEPRRPVPVIFDTDIGNDVDDVLALGMIHALEVRGDCRLLAVTITKDNPLAASFTDAVNTFYGKGDIPIGICQSGVTPQSGKFNILAEKKDNGKLRYPHDLKDPQQIPDAVTVLRTALADADDHSVVIAQVGFSTNLANLLQSPGDKISSLTGKELVKQKVKLLSMMAGAFEKIPHKGKLVDHREYNIVKDIPAAQTLAREWPTPIVWSGFEIGLNVAYPHESIEEDYNYTSHHPLAEAYILYNPPPHDRPTWDLTSVLYAVFPHRGYFDLSETGTVTVQADGLTTFKPGDGQQRYLKLTDAQRVRVVEALVQLSSQPPQK
;
A
#
# COMPACT_ATOMS: atom_id res chain seq x y z
N MET A 1 40.62 95.09 26.87
CA MET A 1 39.70 93.90 27.07
C MET A 1 39.15 93.54 25.71
N LYS A 2 39.73 92.47 25.11
CA LYS A 2 39.30 91.95 23.79
C LYS A 2 38.50 90.70 24.06
N ARG A 3 37.21 90.59 23.67
CA ARG A 3 36.38 89.45 23.73
C ARG A 3 36.51 88.70 22.42
N THR A 4 37.00 87.48 22.50
CA THR A 4 37.07 86.54 21.37
C THR A 4 35.76 85.79 21.26
N ILE A 5 35.12 85.84 20.07
CA ILE A 5 33.90 85.09 19.74
C ILE A 5 34.37 83.76 19.09
N GLN A 6 34.08 82.66 19.73
CA GLN A 6 34.23 81.33 19.13
C GLN A 6 32.98 80.99 18.31
N THR A 7 33.20 80.76 17.04
CA THR A 7 32.21 80.24 16.09
C THR A 7 32.12 78.72 16.16
N LEU A 8 30.98 78.23 16.55
CA LEU A 8 30.70 76.74 16.62
C LEU A 8 30.16 76.32 15.26
N THR A 9 30.94 75.50 14.55
CA THR A 9 30.53 74.90 13.28
C THR A 9 29.85 73.55 13.55
N LEU A 10 28.54 73.49 13.22
CA LEU A 10 27.70 72.27 13.35
C LEU A 10 27.85 71.44 12.09
N SER A 11 28.54 70.33 12.17
CA SER A 11 28.65 69.37 11.08
C SER A 11 27.43 68.41 11.12
N VAL A 12 26.57 68.54 10.11
CA VAL A 12 25.43 67.66 9.90
C VAL A 12 25.92 66.40 9.16
N PHE A 13 25.96 65.27 9.85
CA PHE A 13 26.17 63.97 9.22
C PHE A 13 24.83 63.45 8.61
N ILE A 14 24.75 63.44 7.29
CA ILE A 14 23.65 62.79 6.57
C ILE A 14 23.94 61.30 6.52
N PHE A 15 23.22 60.49 7.31
CA PHE A 15 23.22 59.04 7.21
C PHE A 15 22.32 58.65 6.04
N SER A 16 22.89 58.26 4.90
CA SER A 16 22.17 57.64 3.80
C SER A 16 21.93 56.15 4.18
N ALA A 17 20.70 55.83 4.60
CA ALA A 17 20.25 54.49 4.77
C ALA A 17 20.03 53.84 3.39
N ALA A 18 20.94 53.00 2.95
CA ALA A 18 20.75 52.12 1.80
C ALA A 18 19.73 51.04 2.21
N ILE A 19 18.47 51.20 1.78
CA ILE A 19 17.47 50.12 1.86
C ILE A 19 17.87 49.06 0.84
N ALA A 20 18.49 47.99 1.32
CA ALA A 20 18.69 46.79 0.51
C ALA A 20 17.31 46.17 0.18
N TRP A 21 16.92 46.31 -1.07
CA TRP A 21 15.75 45.62 -1.63
C TRP A 21 16.07 44.12 -1.63
N MET A 22 15.65 43.38 -0.61
CA MET A 22 15.62 41.93 -0.63
C MET A 22 14.56 41.53 -1.64
N GLY A 23 14.98 41.24 -2.85
CA GLY A 23 14.11 40.65 -3.86
C GLY A 23 13.48 39.38 -3.29
N GLU A 24 12.16 39.41 -3.10
CA GLU A 24 11.36 38.22 -2.86
C GLU A 24 11.63 37.27 -4.04
N THR A 25 12.37 36.19 -3.81
CA THR A 25 12.38 35.05 -4.74
C THR A 25 10.92 34.58 -4.85
N PRO A 26 10.33 34.57 -6.05
CA PRO A 26 8.97 34.07 -6.19
C PRO A 26 8.95 32.66 -5.63
N LEU A 27 8.04 32.36 -4.68
CA LEU A 27 7.73 30.99 -4.29
C LEU A 27 7.42 30.25 -5.59
N GLN A 28 8.34 29.39 -5.98
CA GLN A 28 8.10 28.47 -7.09
C GLN A 28 6.92 27.61 -6.67
N ALA A 29 5.77 27.78 -7.30
CA ALA A 29 4.60 26.94 -7.06
C ALA A 29 5.07 25.49 -7.24
N GLU A 30 5.04 24.71 -6.16
CA GLU A 30 5.30 23.27 -6.26
C GLU A 30 4.38 22.71 -7.36
N GLU A 31 4.96 22.06 -8.36
CA GLU A 31 4.16 21.34 -9.36
C GLU A 31 3.18 20.43 -8.63
N PRO A 32 1.90 20.40 -9.02
CA PRO A 32 0.92 19.54 -8.37
C PRO A 32 1.44 18.10 -8.38
N ARG A 33 1.54 17.49 -7.21
CA ARG A 33 2.05 16.14 -7.02
C ARG A 33 1.18 15.19 -7.85
N ARG A 34 1.78 14.50 -8.82
CA ARG A 34 1.05 13.51 -9.61
C ARG A 34 0.66 12.32 -8.73
N PRO A 35 -0.60 11.86 -8.79
CA PRO A 35 -1.02 10.67 -8.06
C PRO A 35 -0.12 9.48 -8.37
N VAL A 36 0.26 8.70 -7.36
CA VAL A 36 1.06 7.49 -7.52
C VAL A 36 0.21 6.41 -8.21
N PRO A 37 0.58 5.90 -9.41
CA PRO A 37 -0.13 4.76 -10.00
C PRO A 37 0.13 3.50 -9.18
N VAL A 38 -0.94 2.90 -8.63
CA VAL A 38 -0.86 1.73 -7.74
C VAL A 38 -1.56 0.54 -8.38
N ILE A 39 -0.93 -0.64 -8.34
CA ILE A 39 -1.58 -1.93 -8.51
C ILE A 39 -1.61 -2.58 -7.13
N PHE A 40 -2.77 -3.10 -6.72
CA PHE A 40 -2.97 -3.79 -5.46
C PHE A 40 -3.08 -5.30 -5.71
N ASP A 41 -2.12 -6.08 -5.20
CA ASP A 41 -2.08 -7.54 -5.32
C ASP A 41 -2.30 -8.16 -3.94
N THR A 42 -3.44 -8.85 -3.73
CA THR A 42 -4.03 -9.19 -2.43
C THR A 42 -4.48 -10.66 -2.38
N ASP A 43 -4.58 -11.24 -1.20
CA ASP A 43 -5.24 -12.53 -0.96
C ASP A 43 -6.56 -12.36 -0.16
N ILE A 44 -7.27 -11.30 -0.45
CA ILE A 44 -8.51 -10.84 0.21
C ILE A 44 -9.48 -11.99 0.52
N GLY A 45 -9.80 -12.13 1.80
CA GLY A 45 -10.60 -13.23 2.34
C GLY A 45 -9.82 -14.11 3.30
N ASN A 46 -8.50 -14.09 3.32
CA ASN A 46 -7.67 -14.79 4.29
C ASN A 46 -7.55 -13.99 5.60
N ASP A 47 -7.28 -12.70 5.51
CA ASP A 47 -7.34 -11.77 6.64
C ASP A 47 -8.22 -10.56 6.28
N VAL A 48 -8.58 -9.74 7.26
CA VAL A 48 -9.47 -8.59 7.06
C VAL A 48 -8.70 -7.30 6.77
N ASP A 49 -7.43 -7.27 7.04
CA ASP A 49 -6.60 -6.09 6.77
C ASP A 49 -6.43 -5.81 5.26
N ASP A 50 -6.54 -6.83 4.38
CA ASP A 50 -6.72 -6.66 2.94
C ASP A 50 -7.86 -5.68 2.62
N VAL A 51 -9.00 -5.86 3.28
CA VAL A 51 -10.22 -5.05 3.02
C VAL A 51 -10.01 -3.62 3.52
N LEU A 52 -9.41 -3.45 4.69
CA LEU A 52 -9.07 -2.13 5.24
C LEU A 52 -8.03 -1.43 4.35
N ALA A 53 -7.05 -2.17 3.82
CA ALA A 53 -6.04 -1.65 2.89
C ALA A 53 -6.68 -1.16 1.57
N LEU A 54 -7.64 -1.90 1.02
CA LEU A 54 -8.39 -1.48 -0.17
C LEU A 54 -9.19 -0.20 0.10
N GLY A 55 -9.89 -0.11 1.24
CA GLY A 55 -10.59 1.11 1.67
C GLY A 55 -9.64 2.31 1.81
N MET A 56 -8.45 2.09 2.38
CA MET A 56 -7.41 3.11 2.47
C MET A 56 -6.93 3.57 1.09
N ILE A 57 -6.75 2.67 0.13
CA ILE A 57 -6.38 3.03 -1.25
C ILE A 57 -7.44 3.94 -1.86
N HIS A 58 -8.73 3.63 -1.72
CA HIS A 58 -9.81 4.48 -2.22
C HIS A 58 -9.81 5.88 -1.58
N ALA A 59 -9.57 5.97 -0.28
CA ALA A 59 -9.43 7.26 0.39
C ALA A 59 -8.24 8.08 -0.15
N LEU A 60 -7.10 7.42 -0.36
CA LEU A 60 -5.90 8.05 -0.96
C LEU A 60 -6.15 8.48 -2.40
N GLU A 61 -6.93 7.73 -3.17
CA GLU A 61 -7.30 8.09 -4.54
C GLU A 61 -8.20 9.32 -4.57
N VAL A 62 -9.20 9.39 -3.69
CA VAL A 62 -10.07 10.57 -3.52
C VAL A 62 -9.26 11.82 -3.17
N ARG A 63 -8.20 11.66 -2.39
CA ARG A 63 -7.29 12.77 -2.01
C ARG A 63 -6.31 13.15 -3.12
N GLY A 64 -6.26 12.41 -4.22
CA GLY A 64 -5.29 12.62 -5.29
C GLY A 64 -3.87 12.17 -4.96
N ASP A 65 -3.68 11.39 -3.89
CA ASP A 65 -2.37 10.87 -3.48
C ASP A 65 -1.96 9.64 -4.31
N CYS A 66 -2.93 8.83 -4.77
CA CYS A 66 -2.69 7.69 -5.68
C CYS A 66 -3.78 7.56 -6.74
N ARG A 67 -3.57 6.67 -7.70
CA ARG A 67 -4.55 6.18 -8.68
C ARG A 67 -4.47 4.65 -8.71
N LEU A 68 -5.54 3.97 -8.35
CA LEU A 68 -5.63 2.51 -8.40
C LEU A 68 -5.85 2.07 -9.86
N LEU A 69 -4.86 1.36 -10.42
CA LEU A 69 -4.88 0.90 -11.82
C LEU A 69 -5.60 -0.43 -11.97
N ALA A 70 -5.43 -1.32 -11.01
CA ALA A 70 -6.00 -2.67 -11.00
C ALA A 70 -5.91 -3.29 -9.61
N VAL A 71 -6.76 -4.28 -9.36
CA VAL A 71 -6.63 -5.20 -8.23
C VAL A 71 -6.40 -6.60 -8.77
N THR A 72 -5.37 -7.30 -8.28
CA THR A 72 -5.12 -8.70 -8.60
C THR A 72 -5.16 -9.56 -7.36
N ILE A 73 -5.79 -10.73 -7.46
CA ILE A 73 -6.14 -11.56 -6.32
C ILE A 73 -5.40 -12.89 -6.45
N THR A 74 -4.60 -13.23 -5.44
CA THR A 74 -3.83 -14.48 -5.40
C THR A 74 -4.64 -15.66 -4.88
N LYS A 75 -5.91 -15.42 -4.52
CA LYS A 75 -6.85 -16.41 -4.06
C LYS A 75 -7.67 -16.95 -5.23
N ASP A 76 -7.65 -18.27 -5.45
CA ASP A 76 -8.44 -18.94 -6.49
C ASP A 76 -9.88 -19.15 -5.99
N ASN A 77 -10.62 -18.06 -5.83
CA ASN A 77 -12.01 -18.08 -5.41
C ASN A 77 -12.78 -16.89 -6.00
N PRO A 78 -13.83 -17.11 -6.79
CA PRO A 78 -14.57 -16.05 -7.46
C PRO A 78 -15.28 -15.08 -6.49
N LEU A 79 -15.65 -15.52 -5.29
CA LEU A 79 -16.25 -14.60 -4.30
C LEU A 79 -15.25 -13.54 -3.82
N ALA A 80 -13.94 -13.82 -3.88
CA ALA A 80 -12.94 -12.81 -3.56
C ALA A 80 -12.97 -11.65 -4.57
N ALA A 81 -13.09 -11.95 -5.86
CA ALA A 81 -13.24 -10.93 -6.89
C ALA A 81 -14.57 -10.16 -6.78
N SER A 82 -15.68 -10.88 -6.58
CA SER A 82 -17.00 -10.27 -6.41
C SER A 82 -17.06 -9.37 -5.18
N PHE A 83 -16.43 -9.76 -4.07
CA PHE A 83 -16.37 -8.91 -2.88
C PHE A 83 -15.46 -7.70 -3.07
N THR A 84 -14.34 -7.87 -3.76
CA THR A 84 -13.45 -6.76 -4.14
C THR A 84 -14.19 -5.74 -5.00
N ASP A 85 -14.95 -6.19 -5.98
CA ASP A 85 -15.79 -5.34 -6.83
C ASP A 85 -16.91 -4.64 -6.03
N ALA A 86 -17.52 -5.34 -5.08
CA ALA A 86 -18.50 -4.74 -4.17
C ALA A 86 -17.90 -3.61 -3.31
N VAL A 87 -16.66 -3.78 -2.84
CA VAL A 87 -15.91 -2.71 -2.14
C VAL A 87 -15.59 -1.56 -3.09
N ASN A 88 -15.04 -1.84 -4.27
CA ASN A 88 -14.75 -0.80 -5.27
C ASN A 88 -16.02 -0.01 -5.63
N THR A 89 -17.13 -0.70 -5.88
CA THR A 89 -18.44 -0.09 -6.20
C THR A 89 -18.98 0.76 -5.05
N PHE A 90 -18.78 0.34 -3.80
CA PHE A 90 -19.14 1.14 -2.62
C PHE A 90 -18.42 2.49 -2.60
N TYR A 91 -17.17 2.52 -3.03
CA TYR A 91 -16.38 3.75 -3.16
C TYR A 91 -16.57 4.48 -4.51
N GLY A 92 -17.53 4.03 -5.35
CA GLY A 92 -17.82 4.64 -6.65
C GLY A 92 -16.79 4.31 -7.73
N LYS A 93 -16.09 3.18 -7.61
CA LYS A 93 -14.96 2.74 -8.44
C LYS A 93 -15.17 1.33 -9.01
N GLY A 94 -16.41 0.94 -9.32
CA GLY A 94 -16.72 -0.41 -9.82
C GLY A 94 -16.08 -0.78 -11.16
N ASP A 95 -15.55 0.19 -11.92
CA ASP A 95 -14.89 -0.06 -13.21
C ASP A 95 -13.39 -0.43 -13.08
N ILE A 96 -12.82 -0.49 -11.85
CA ILE A 96 -11.42 -0.88 -11.65
C ILE A 96 -11.22 -2.33 -12.09
N PRO A 97 -10.24 -2.61 -13.00
CA PRO A 97 -9.97 -3.96 -13.46
C PRO A 97 -9.59 -4.89 -12.30
N ILE A 98 -10.24 -6.06 -12.25
CA ILE A 98 -9.96 -7.10 -11.27
C ILE A 98 -9.53 -8.37 -12.01
N GLY A 99 -8.41 -8.97 -11.57
CA GLY A 99 -7.92 -10.25 -12.06
C GLY A 99 -7.76 -11.25 -10.93
N ILE A 100 -7.99 -12.53 -11.21
CA ILE A 100 -7.89 -13.61 -10.22
C ILE A 100 -6.83 -14.64 -10.65
N CYS A 101 -6.09 -15.17 -9.67
CA CYS A 101 -5.22 -16.31 -9.89
C CYS A 101 -6.07 -17.57 -10.11
N GLN A 102 -5.91 -18.24 -11.26
CA GLN A 102 -6.70 -19.44 -11.60
C GLN A 102 -6.14 -20.74 -11.02
N SER A 103 -4.99 -20.71 -10.40
CA SER A 103 -4.33 -21.86 -9.76
C SER A 103 -3.75 -21.46 -8.40
N GLY A 104 -4.54 -20.69 -7.64
CA GLY A 104 -4.12 -20.13 -6.37
C GLY A 104 -4.03 -21.15 -5.23
N VAL A 105 -3.30 -20.77 -4.19
CA VAL A 105 -2.97 -21.66 -3.07
C VAL A 105 -4.04 -21.70 -1.97
N THR A 106 -5.04 -20.82 -1.99
CA THR A 106 -6.14 -20.78 -1.00
C THR A 106 -7.50 -20.63 -1.68
N PRO A 107 -8.10 -21.74 -2.15
CA PRO A 107 -9.37 -21.67 -2.89
C PRO A 107 -10.61 -21.44 -2.01
N GLN A 108 -10.49 -21.42 -0.69
CA GLN A 108 -11.62 -21.19 0.21
C GLN A 108 -12.08 -19.71 0.15
N SER A 109 -13.39 -19.46 0.25
CA SER A 109 -13.95 -18.11 0.21
C SER A 109 -13.47 -17.20 1.36
N GLY A 110 -13.01 -17.78 2.46
CA GLY A 110 -12.74 -17.01 3.68
C GLY A 110 -14.02 -16.71 4.47
N LYS A 111 -13.90 -15.88 5.52
CA LYS A 111 -15.01 -15.61 6.44
C LYS A 111 -15.99 -14.55 5.93
N PHE A 112 -15.54 -13.59 5.14
CA PHE A 112 -16.31 -12.38 4.81
C PHE A 112 -16.59 -12.18 3.31
N ASN A 113 -15.92 -12.88 2.40
CA ASN A 113 -16.19 -12.72 0.95
C ASN A 113 -17.64 -13.10 0.59
N ILE A 114 -18.32 -13.88 1.42
CA ILE A 114 -19.75 -14.18 1.30
C ILE A 114 -20.64 -12.92 1.33
N LEU A 115 -20.14 -11.78 1.80
CA LEU A 115 -20.82 -10.49 1.74
C LEU A 115 -21.17 -10.08 0.31
N ALA A 116 -20.42 -10.55 -0.70
CA ALA A 116 -20.73 -10.34 -2.10
C ALA A 116 -22.13 -10.90 -2.48
N GLU A 117 -22.58 -11.97 -1.82
CA GLU A 117 -23.88 -12.60 -2.09
C GLU A 117 -24.98 -12.16 -1.10
N LYS A 118 -24.64 -11.35 -0.08
CA LYS A 118 -25.58 -10.93 0.94
C LYS A 118 -26.69 -10.07 0.35
N LYS A 119 -27.95 -10.41 0.68
CA LYS A 119 -29.13 -9.74 0.15
C LYS A 119 -30.00 -9.18 1.26
N ASP A 120 -30.54 -7.98 1.04
CA ASP A 120 -31.61 -7.37 1.80
C ASP A 120 -32.82 -7.21 0.89
N ASN A 121 -33.95 -7.77 1.29
CA ASN A 121 -35.21 -7.73 0.51
C ASN A 121 -35.05 -8.20 -0.97
N GLY A 122 -34.18 -9.22 -1.18
CA GLY A 122 -33.93 -9.81 -2.49
C GLY A 122 -32.90 -9.08 -3.38
N LYS A 123 -32.38 -7.94 -2.95
CA LYS A 123 -31.33 -7.18 -3.65
C LYS A 123 -29.98 -7.36 -2.94
N LEU A 124 -28.88 -7.36 -3.71
CA LEU A 124 -27.54 -7.37 -3.11
C LEU A 124 -27.40 -6.18 -2.16
N ARG A 125 -26.88 -6.45 -0.94
CA ARG A 125 -26.55 -5.41 0.03
C ARG A 125 -25.42 -4.52 -0.50
N TYR A 126 -24.44 -5.15 -1.11
CA TYR A 126 -23.30 -4.50 -1.76
C TYR A 126 -23.37 -4.78 -3.27
N PRO A 127 -23.85 -3.82 -4.07
CA PRO A 127 -23.93 -3.99 -5.52
C PRO A 127 -22.56 -4.23 -6.14
N HIS A 128 -22.49 -5.12 -7.11
CA HIS A 128 -21.32 -5.40 -7.94
C HIS A 128 -21.77 -6.06 -9.24
N ASP A 129 -20.92 -6.06 -10.27
CA ASP A 129 -21.26 -6.63 -11.57
C ASP A 129 -20.51 -7.94 -11.89
N LEU A 130 -19.44 -8.27 -11.17
CA LEU A 130 -18.73 -9.55 -11.31
C LEU A 130 -19.55 -10.72 -10.72
N LYS A 131 -20.53 -11.20 -11.51
CA LYS A 131 -21.44 -12.28 -11.09
C LYS A 131 -21.09 -13.63 -11.67
N ASP A 132 -20.40 -13.64 -12.81
CA ASP A 132 -20.02 -14.86 -13.51
C ASP A 132 -18.51 -15.12 -13.33
N PRO A 133 -18.14 -16.20 -12.61
CA PRO A 133 -16.75 -16.56 -12.42
C PRO A 133 -15.96 -16.72 -13.72
N GLN A 134 -16.61 -17.10 -14.82
CA GLN A 134 -15.97 -17.30 -16.12
C GLN A 134 -15.60 -16.00 -16.82
N GLN A 135 -16.14 -14.87 -16.38
CA GLN A 135 -15.85 -13.55 -16.91
C GLN A 135 -14.70 -12.83 -16.18
N ILE A 136 -14.22 -13.39 -15.07
CA ILE A 136 -13.13 -12.80 -14.31
C ILE A 136 -11.81 -13.10 -15.03
N PRO A 137 -11.07 -12.07 -15.47
CA PRO A 137 -9.82 -12.27 -16.17
C PRO A 137 -8.75 -12.91 -15.29
N ASP A 138 -7.79 -13.58 -15.92
CA ASP A 138 -6.57 -14.03 -15.26
C ASP A 138 -5.76 -12.84 -14.73
N ALA A 139 -5.19 -12.97 -13.52
CA ALA A 139 -4.44 -11.92 -12.85
C ALA A 139 -3.23 -11.43 -13.68
N VAL A 140 -2.53 -12.32 -14.36
CA VAL A 140 -1.38 -11.95 -15.21
C VAL A 140 -1.83 -11.10 -16.40
N THR A 141 -2.98 -11.41 -16.99
CA THR A 141 -3.57 -10.60 -18.06
C THR A 141 -3.86 -9.18 -17.60
N VAL A 142 -4.46 -9.02 -16.42
CA VAL A 142 -4.77 -7.71 -15.83
C VAL A 142 -3.49 -6.95 -15.49
N LEU A 143 -2.51 -7.61 -14.86
CA LEU A 143 -1.20 -7.02 -14.55
C LEU A 143 -0.49 -6.51 -15.82
N ARG A 144 -0.42 -7.34 -16.86
CA ARG A 144 0.23 -6.98 -18.13
C ARG A 144 -0.46 -5.79 -18.80
N THR A 145 -1.80 -5.76 -18.80
CA THR A 145 -2.58 -4.66 -19.37
C THR A 145 -2.32 -3.36 -18.62
N ALA A 146 -2.45 -3.37 -17.29
CA ALA A 146 -2.23 -2.19 -16.46
C ALA A 146 -0.79 -1.64 -16.58
N LEU A 147 0.21 -2.54 -16.67
CA LEU A 147 1.60 -2.13 -16.86
C LEU A 147 1.86 -1.60 -18.27
N ALA A 148 1.31 -2.22 -19.33
CA ALA A 148 1.51 -1.77 -20.70
C ALA A 148 1.00 -0.34 -20.92
N ASP A 149 -0.12 0.01 -20.31
CA ASP A 149 -0.78 1.31 -20.41
C ASP A 149 -0.14 2.41 -19.53
N ALA A 150 0.74 2.03 -18.59
CA ALA A 150 1.36 2.98 -17.67
C ALA A 150 2.60 3.68 -18.25
N ASP A 151 2.95 4.83 -17.67
CA ASP A 151 4.22 5.50 -17.93
C ASP A 151 5.41 4.66 -17.41
N ASP A 152 6.58 4.81 -18.04
CA ASP A 152 7.79 4.10 -17.64
C ASP A 152 8.22 4.51 -16.22
N HIS A 153 8.66 3.54 -15.42
CA HIS A 153 9.14 3.72 -14.03
C HIS A 153 8.17 4.51 -13.14
N SER A 154 6.86 4.36 -13.36
CA SER A 154 5.83 5.08 -12.59
C SER A 154 5.08 4.21 -11.59
N VAL A 155 4.82 2.95 -11.95
CA VAL A 155 3.90 2.08 -11.20
C VAL A 155 4.53 1.60 -9.90
N VAL A 156 3.78 1.69 -8.82
CA VAL A 156 4.07 1.03 -7.56
C VAL A 156 3.12 -0.15 -7.39
N ILE A 157 3.67 -1.34 -7.16
CA ILE A 157 2.85 -2.51 -6.82
C ILE A 157 2.86 -2.65 -5.29
N ALA A 158 1.69 -2.62 -4.68
CA ALA A 158 1.47 -2.99 -3.29
C ALA A 158 1.00 -4.45 -3.27
N GLN A 159 1.94 -5.38 -3.05
CA GLN A 159 1.64 -6.80 -2.92
C GLN A 159 1.47 -7.13 -1.44
N VAL A 160 0.29 -7.60 -1.09
CA VAL A 160 -0.04 -7.97 0.30
C VAL A 160 -0.53 -9.42 0.42
N GLY A 161 -0.81 -10.06 -0.72
CA GLY A 161 -1.09 -11.49 -0.80
C GLY A 161 0.15 -12.34 -1.10
N PHE A 162 -0.07 -13.53 -1.67
CA PHE A 162 1.02 -14.44 -2.03
C PHE A 162 1.80 -13.94 -3.24
N SER A 163 3.01 -14.42 -3.40
CA SER A 163 3.88 -14.02 -4.52
C SER A 163 3.49 -14.62 -5.88
N THR A 164 2.46 -15.47 -5.92
CA THR A 164 2.05 -16.28 -7.08
C THR A 164 1.81 -15.47 -8.34
N ASN A 165 0.96 -14.41 -8.27
CA ASN A 165 0.62 -13.59 -9.44
C ASN A 165 1.85 -12.90 -10.03
N LEU A 166 2.69 -12.32 -9.19
CA LEU A 166 3.87 -11.59 -9.63
C LEU A 166 4.97 -12.53 -10.14
N ALA A 167 5.11 -13.73 -9.56
CA ALA A 167 6.02 -14.75 -10.08
C ALA A 167 5.56 -15.23 -11.46
N ASN A 168 4.26 -15.48 -11.66
CA ASN A 168 3.67 -15.82 -12.95
C ASN A 168 3.84 -14.69 -13.96
N LEU A 169 3.68 -13.43 -13.53
CA LEU A 169 3.96 -12.26 -14.37
C LEU A 169 5.40 -12.28 -14.88
N LEU A 170 6.40 -12.47 -14.01
CA LEU A 170 7.81 -12.51 -14.42
C LEU A 170 8.10 -13.59 -15.47
N GLN A 171 7.38 -14.71 -15.41
CA GLN A 171 7.55 -15.84 -16.34
C GLN A 171 6.73 -15.70 -17.63
N SER A 172 5.80 -14.74 -17.71
CA SER A 172 4.93 -14.59 -18.86
C SER A 172 5.70 -14.16 -20.11
N PRO A 173 5.44 -14.79 -21.28
CA PRO A 173 6.05 -14.37 -22.54
C PRO A 173 5.45 -13.06 -23.04
N GLY A 174 6.07 -12.48 -24.08
CA GLY A 174 5.44 -11.44 -24.87
C GLY A 174 4.18 -11.95 -25.56
N ASP A 175 3.15 -11.09 -25.64
CA ASP A 175 1.84 -11.43 -26.18
C ASP A 175 1.20 -10.26 -26.94
N LYS A 176 -0.11 -10.35 -27.23
CA LYS A 176 -0.87 -9.27 -27.90
C LYS A 176 -1.01 -7.97 -27.09
N ILE A 177 -0.84 -8.04 -25.75
CA ILE A 177 -0.89 -6.86 -24.87
C ILE A 177 0.42 -6.11 -24.96
N SER A 178 1.55 -6.84 -24.90
CA SER A 178 2.88 -6.27 -25.00
C SER A 178 3.85 -7.31 -25.58
N SER A 179 4.70 -6.91 -26.51
CA SER A 179 5.77 -7.76 -27.04
C SER A 179 6.87 -8.07 -26.02
N LEU A 180 6.92 -7.31 -24.93
CA LEU A 180 7.87 -7.53 -23.82
C LEU A 180 7.46 -8.75 -23.01
N THR A 181 8.44 -9.53 -22.57
CA THR A 181 8.23 -10.52 -21.51
C THR A 181 7.77 -9.82 -20.22
N GLY A 182 7.10 -10.54 -19.33
CA GLY A 182 6.65 -9.94 -18.06
C GLY A 182 7.80 -9.33 -17.25
N LYS A 183 8.98 -9.97 -17.24
CA LYS A 183 10.17 -9.44 -16.57
C LYS A 183 10.67 -8.12 -17.18
N GLU A 184 10.68 -8.02 -18.52
CA GLU A 184 11.04 -6.77 -19.21
C GLU A 184 9.99 -5.68 -18.96
N LEU A 185 8.71 -6.04 -19.00
CA LEU A 185 7.61 -5.12 -18.73
C LEU A 185 7.68 -4.56 -17.31
N VAL A 186 7.90 -5.42 -16.30
CA VAL A 186 8.14 -4.99 -14.92
C VAL A 186 9.35 -4.06 -14.84
N LYS A 187 10.48 -4.44 -15.45
CA LYS A 187 11.70 -3.61 -15.45
C LYS A 187 11.47 -2.22 -16.04
N GLN A 188 10.64 -2.12 -17.08
CA GLN A 188 10.37 -0.85 -17.73
C GLN A 188 9.35 0.00 -16.98
N LYS A 189 8.30 -0.60 -16.40
CA LYS A 189 7.12 0.12 -15.91
C LYS A 189 7.08 0.31 -14.40
N VAL A 190 7.61 -0.67 -13.65
CA VAL A 190 7.51 -0.67 -12.19
C VAL A 190 8.64 0.14 -11.56
N LYS A 191 8.26 1.10 -10.73
CA LYS A 191 9.16 1.91 -9.91
C LYS A 191 9.55 1.22 -8.62
N LEU A 192 8.60 0.54 -7.98
CA LEU A 192 8.76 -0.06 -6.66
C LEU A 192 7.78 -1.22 -6.47
N LEU A 193 8.25 -2.29 -5.85
CA LEU A 193 7.42 -3.31 -5.21
C LEU A 193 7.43 -3.07 -3.69
N SER A 194 6.28 -2.68 -3.12
CA SER A 194 6.05 -2.64 -1.68
C SER A 194 5.36 -3.94 -1.29
N MET A 195 6.03 -4.78 -0.52
CA MET A 195 5.63 -6.17 -0.34
C MET A 195 5.39 -6.48 1.14
N MET A 196 4.16 -6.88 1.50
CA MET A 196 3.90 -7.46 2.82
C MET A 196 4.31 -8.93 2.80
N ALA A 197 5.49 -9.23 3.31
CA ALA A 197 6.00 -10.59 3.38
C ALA A 197 7.26 -10.69 4.26
N GLY A 198 7.48 -11.89 4.78
CA GLY A 198 8.68 -12.22 5.53
C GLY A 198 8.67 -11.70 6.97
N ALA A 199 9.77 -11.97 7.68
CA ALA A 199 10.04 -11.47 9.02
C ALA A 199 11.55 -11.24 9.15
N PHE A 200 11.95 -10.05 9.61
CA PHE A 200 13.34 -9.63 9.68
C PHE A 200 13.83 -9.45 11.13
N GLU A 201 12.89 -9.51 12.08
CA GLU A 201 13.15 -9.49 13.52
C GLU A 201 12.56 -10.74 14.18
N LYS A 202 13.12 -11.10 15.33
CA LYS A 202 12.58 -12.21 16.13
C LYS A 202 11.27 -11.78 16.79
N ILE A 203 10.28 -12.65 16.73
CA ILE A 203 8.94 -12.42 17.24
C ILE A 203 8.78 -12.99 18.66
N PRO A 204 8.18 -12.25 19.60
CA PRO A 204 7.84 -12.77 20.92
C PRO A 204 6.84 -13.93 20.83
N HIS A 205 7.21 -15.10 21.34
CA HIS A 205 6.34 -16.26 21.42
C HIS A 205 6.58 -17.01 22.74
N LYS A 206 5.55 -17.12 23.59
CA LYS A 206 5.60 -17.82 24.89
C LYS A 206 6.81 -17.39 25.75
N GLY A 207 7.08 -16.09 25.83
CA GLY A 207 8.17 -15.52 26.62
C GLY A 207 9.57 -15.67 26.02
N LYS A 208 9.70 -16.13 24.77
CA LYS A 208 10.96 -16.24 24.03
C LYS A 208 10.88 -15.47 22.71
N LEU A 209 12.03 -15.02 22.22
CA LEU A 209 12.15 -14.48 20.86
C LEU A 209 12.48 -15.62 19.91
N VAL A 210 11.62 -15.83 18.90
CA VAL A 210 11.74 -16.91 17.90
C VAL A 210 11.81 -16.36 16.49
N ASP A 211 12.45 -17.10 15.60
CA ASP A 211 12.36 -16.83 14.16
C ASP A 211 10.94 -17.15 13.68
N HIS A 212 10.37 -16.26 12.88
CA HIS A 212 9.02 -16.41 12.37
C HIS A 212 9.02 -16.74 10.88
N ARG A 213 8.18 -17.70 10.50
CA ARG A 213 7.90 -18.02 9.10
C ARG A 213 6.58 -17.39 8.73
N GLU A 214 6.69 -16.31 7.99
CA GLU A 214 5.56 -15.46 7.66
C GLU A 214 4.62 -16.17 6.66
N TYR A 215 3.31 -15.93 6.83
CA TYR A 215 2.23 -16.67 6.17
C TYR A 215 2.29 -16.58 4.64
N ASN A 216 2.45 -15.38 4.07
CA ASN A 216 2.47 -15.18 2.62
C ASN A 216 3.66 -15.88 1.97
N ILE A 217 4.80 -15.93 2.67
CA ILE A 217 5.96 -16.70 2.25
C ILE A 217 5.67 -18.20 2.28
N VAL A 218 5.17 -18.71 3.41
CA VAL A 218 4.99 -20.16 3.63
C VAL A 218 3.95 -20.74 2.68
N LYS A 219 2.94 -19.96 2.29
CA LYS A 219 1.88 -20.43 1.38
C LYS A 219 2.36 -20.65 -0.05
N ASP A 220 3.37 -19.90 -0.51
CA ASP A 220 3.95 -20.10 -1.83
C ASP A 220 5.46 -19.79 -1.83
N ILE A 221 6.22 -20.67 -1.18
CA ILE A 221 7.68 -20.53 -1.06
C ILE A 221 8.37 -20.39 -2.43
N PRO A 222 8.05 -21.22 -3.46
CA PRO A 222 8.70 -21.11 -4.76
C PRO A 222 8.49 -19.74 -5.43
N ALA A 223 7.27 -19.21 -5.37
CA ALA A 223 6.98 -17.87 -5.91
C ALA A 223 7.70 -16.76 -5.14
N ALA A 224 7.70 -16.84 -3.81
CA ALA A 224 8.42 -15.87 -2.96
C ALA A 224 9.95 -15.92 -3.22
N GLN A 225 10.53 -17.11 -3.39
CA GLN A 225 11.93 -17.28 -3.78
C GLN A 225 12.22 -16.66 -5.16
N THR A 226 11.28 -16.78 -6.09
CA THR A 226 11.39 -16.20 -7.44
C THR A 226 11.43 -14.68 -7.35
N LEU A 227 10.50 -14.06 -6.61
CA LEU A 227 10.50 -12.60 -6.44
C LEU A 227 11.77 -12.10 -5.75
N ALA A 228 12.16 -12.72 -4.63
CA ALA A 228 13.36 -12.32 -3.89
C ALA A 228 14.63 -12.36 -4.76
N ARG A 229 14.73 -13.32 -5.69
CA ARG A 229 15.91 -13.52 -6.53
C ARG A 229 15.86 -12.75 -7.85
N GLU A 230 14.68 -12.61 -8.47
CA GLU A 230 14.57 -12.25 -9.90
C GLU A 230 13.82 -10.94 -10.17
N TRP A 231 13.19 -10.35 -9.15
CA TRP A 231 12.48 -9.09 -9.34
C TRP A 231 13.43 -7.97 -9.78
N PRO A 232 13.17 -7.32 -10.94
CA PRO A 232 14.18 -6.45 -11.56
C PRO A 232 14.22 -5.01 -11.07
N THR A 233 13.32 -4.61 -10.18
CA THR A 233 13.22 -3.24 -9.63
C THR A 233 13.33 -3.26 -8.10
N PRO A 234 13.48 -2.11 -7.41
CA PRO A 234 13.57 -2.08 -5.96
C PRO A 234 12.39 -2.78 -5.27
N ILE A 235 12.69 -3.52 -4.19
CA ILE A 235 11.69 -4.11 -3.28
C ILE A 235 11.85 -3.49 -1.89
N VAL A 236 10.73 -3.10 -1.29
CA VAL A 236 10.66 -2.79 0.14
C VAL A 236 9.69 -3.76 0.81
N TRP A 237 10.24 -4.52 1.76
CA TRP A 237 9.53 -5.55 2.49
C TRP A 237 8.93 -4.96 3.76
N SER A 238 7.62 -5.07 3.95
CA SER A 238 6.96 -4.84 5.23
C SER A 238 6.86 -6.20 5.95
N GLY A 239 7.77 -6.43 6.89
CA GLY A 239 7.86 -7.70 7.60
C GLY A 239 6.73 -7.91 8.61
N PHE A 240 6.57 -9.15 9.04
CA PHE A 240 5.55 -9.56 10.02
C PHE A 240 5.59 -8.70 11.29
N GLU A 241 6.79 -8.36 11.78
CA GLU A 241 7.01 -7.54 12.96
C GLU A 241 6.40 -6.13 12.86
N ILE A 242 6.31 -5.58 11.65
CA ILE A 242 5.76 -4.24 11.42
C ILE A 242 4.26 -4.24 11.73
N GLY A 243 3.50 -5.09 11.04
CA GLY A 243 2.04 -5.16 11.23
C GLY A 243 1.65 -5.69 12.61
N LEU A 244 2.44 -6.60 13.20
CA LEU A 244 2.22 -7.09 14.55
C LEU A 244 2.20 -5.95 15.59
N ASN A 245 3.00 -4.90 15.36
CA ASN A 245 3.10 -3.73 16.23
C ASN A 245 2.10 -2.61 15.89
N VAL A 246 1.30 -2.78 14.82
CA VAL A 246 0.32 -1.81 14.34
C VAL A 246 -1.06 -2.45 14.40
N ALA A 247 -1.68 -2.43 15.57
CA ALA A 247 -3.02 -2.95 15.77
C ALA A 247 -4.06 -1.88 15.40
N TYR A 248 -5.03 -2.26 14.57
CA TYR A 248 -6.18 -1.43 14.22
C TYR A 248 -7.19 -1.48 15.37
N PRO A 249 -7.55 -0.34 15.98
CA PRO A 249 -8.42 -0.32 17.15
C PRO A 249 -9.85 -0.69 16.74
N HIS A 250 -10.46 -1.59 17.49
CA HIS A 250 -11.85 -2.02 17.24
C HIS A 250 -12.86 -0.89 17.44
N GLU A 251 -12.55 0.09 18.29
CA GLU A 251 -13.40 1.27 18.49
C GLU A 251 -13.63 2.02 17.18
N SER A 252 -12.62 2.09 16.31
CA SER A 252 -12.79 2.69 14.99
C SER A 252 -13.82 1.92 14.15
N ILE A 253 -13.81 0.59 14.19
CA ILE A 253 -14.80 -0.24 13.48
C ILE A 253 -16.22 0.02 14.01
N GLU A 254 -16.37 0.24 15.31
CA GLU A 254 -17.67 0.47 15.95
C GLU A 254 -18.18 1.90 15.78
N GLU A 255 -17.28 2.89 15.62
CA GLU A 255 -17.65 4.31 15.65
C GLU A 255 -17.45 5.03 14.32
N ASP A 256 -16.29 4.85 13.64
CA ASP A 256 -15.91 5.69 12.50
C ASP A 256 -16.59 5.30 11.18
N TYR A 257 -17.19 4.11 11.10
CA TYR A 257 -17.88 3.60 9.91
C TYR A 257 -19.41 3.80 9.96
N ASN A 258 -19.94 4.43 11.01
CA ASN A 258 -21.37 4.60 11.26
C ASN A 258 -22.06 5.67 10.38
N TYR A 259 -21.34 6.26 9.44
CA TYR A 259 -21.93 7.19 8.46
C TYR A 259 -22.84 6.50 7.44
N THR A 260 -22.85 5.18 7.40
CA THR A 260 -23.83 4.36 6.65
C THR A 260 -24.28 3.17 7.49
N SER A 261 -25.54 2.72 7.27
CA SER A 261 -26.11 1.56 8.00
C SER A 261 -25.43 0.24 7.66
N HIS A 262 -24.80 0.14 6.49
CA HIS A 262 -24.09 -1.04 6.00
C HIS A 262 -22.78 -0.60 5.38
N HIS A 263 -21.68 -0.97 6.02
CA HIS A 263 -20.33 -0.65 5.52
C HIS A 263 -19.58 -1.95 5.23
N PRO A 264 -19.10 -2.19 3.99
CA PRO A 264 -18.49 -3.47 3.63
C PRO A 264 -17.21 -3.78 4.44
N LEU A 265 -16.42 -2.78 4.79
CA LEU A 265 -15.20 -2.96 5.59
C LEU A 265 -15.54 -3.34 7.05
N ALA A 266 -16.45 -2.60 7.67
CA ALA A 266 -16.86 -2.87 9.04
C ALA A 266 -17.58 -4.23 9.18
N GLU A 267 -18.47 -4.57 8.27
CA GLU A 267 -19.12 -5.89 8.27
C GLU A 267 -18.11 -7.02 8.03
N ALA A 268 -17.14 -6.84 7.13
CA ALA A 268 -16.07 -7.80 6.92
C ALA A 268 -15.22 -8.01 8.17
N TYR A 269 -14.86 -6.92 8.86
CA TYR A 269 -14.11 -6.99 10.11
C TYR A 269 -14.86 -7.76 11.20
N ILE A 270 -16.14 -7.44 11.41
CA ILE A 270 -16.99 -8.11 12.41
C ILE A 270 -17.16 -9.60 12.10
N LEU A 271 -17.30 -9.98 10.82
CA LEU A 271 -17.37 -11.38 10.41
C LEU A 271 -16.04 -12.12 10.57
N TYR A 272 -14.93 -11.42 10.38
CA TYR A 272 -13.60 -12.01 10.53
C TYR A 272 -13.26 -12.27 12.01
N ASN A 273 -13.35 -11.24 12.83
CA ASN A 273 -13.16 -11.31 14.28
C ASN A 273 -13.86 -10.13 14.96
N PRO A 274 -14.99 -10.37 15.66
CA PRO A 274 -15.81 -9.27 16.20
C PRO A 274 -15.09 -8.53 17.35
N PRO A 275 -15.45 -7.26 17.56
CA PRO A 275 -15.03 -6.53 18.77
C PRO A 275 -15.38 -7.27 20.10
N PRO A 276 -14.63 -7.02 21.18
CA PRO A 276 -13.48 -6.13 21.28
C PRO A 276 -12.19 -6.85 20.86
N HIS A 277 -11.72 -6.61 19.64
CA HIS A 277 -10.50 -7.22 19.11
C HIS A 277 -9.75 -6.23 18.21
N ASP A 278 -8.60 -5.76 18.68
CA ASP A 278 -7.69 -4.95 17.87
C ASP A 278 -6.92 -5.86 16.94
N ARG A 279 -7.15 -5.71 15.64
CA ARG A 279 -6.47 -6.55 14.65
C ARG A 279 -5.12 -5.98 14.28
N PRO A 280 -4.00 -6.70 14.49
CA PRO A 280 -2.76 -6.34 13.85
C PRO A 280 -2.96 -6.19 12.35
N THR A 281 -2.36 -5.17 11.74
CA THR A 281 -2.54 -4.85 10.32
C THR A 281 -1.21 -4.84 9.61
N TRP A 282 -1.04 -5.73 8.67
CA TRP A 282 0.18 -5.89 7.89
C TRP A 282 0.06 -5.17 6.54
N ASP A 283 -1.04 -5.35 5.85
CA ASP A 283 -1.28 -4.92 4.47
C ASP A 283 -1.32 -3.41 4.33
N LEU A 284 -1.99 -2.75 5.28
CA LEU A 284 -2.09 -1.30 5.31
C LEU A 284 -0.72 -0.64 5.42
N THR A 285 0.25 -1.27 6.11
CA THR A 285 1.60 -0.72 6.26
C THR A 285 2.36 -0.71 4.94
N SER A 286 2.19 -1.76 4.13
CA SER A 286 2.77 -1.86 2.80
C SER A 286 2.16 -0.82 1.85
N VAL A 287 0.83 -0.65 1.88
CA VAL A 287 0.12 0.38 1.09
C VAL A 287 0.51 1.79 1.52
N LEU A 288 0.57 2.06 2.83
CA LEU A 288 0.97 3.37 3.34
C LEU A 288 2.37 3.76 2.88
N TYR A 289 3.31 2.80 2.93
CA TYR A 289 4.66 3.03 2.41
C TYR A 289 4.67 3.22 0.89
N ALA A 290 3.92 2.42 0.15
CA ALA A 290 3.83 2.50 -1.32
C ALA A 290 3.46 3.92 -1.80
N VAL A 291 2.52 4.57 -1.11
CA VAL A 291 2.03 5.90 -1.48
C VAL A 291 2.86 7.02 -0.85
N PHE A 292 3.34 6.82 0.38
CA PHE A 292 4.03 7.84 1.16
C PHE A 292 5.44 7.45 1.63
N PRO A 293 6.36 7.03 0.76
CA PRO A 293 7.67 6.52 1.15
C PRO A 293 8.55 7.56 1.88
N HIS A 294 8.24 8.85 1.76
CA HIS A 294 9.05 9.95 2.31
C HIS A 294 8.37 10.73 3.44
N ARG A 295 7.19 10.29 3.92
CA ARG A 295 6.50 10.98 5.04
C ARG A 295 7.03 10.63 6.43
N GLY A 296 8.05 9.77 6.54
CA GLY A 296 8.65 9.39 7.81
C GLY A 296 7.73 8.53 8.69
N TYR A 297 6.80 7.79 8.07
CA TYR A 297 6.00 6.78 8.78
C TYR A 297 6.84 5.58 9.19
N PHE A 298 7.84 5.25 8.39
CA PHE A 298 8.77 4.14 8.61
C PHE A 298 10.20 4.58 8.34
N ASP A 299 11.14 3.93 9.01
CA ASP A 299 12.53 3.91 8.61
C ASP A 299 12.79 2.70 7.71
N LEU A 300 13.95 2.70 7.06
CA LEU A 300 14.38 1.60 6.20
C LEU A 300 15.65 0.96 6.73
N SER A 301 15.83 -0.32 6.47
CA SER A 301 17.13 -0.97 6.60
C SER A 301 18.15 -0.33 5.63
N GLU A 302 19.41 -0.71 5.75
CA GLU A 302 20.38 -0.56 4.66
C GLU A 302 19.87 -1.30 3.41
N THR A 303 20.47 -1.02 2.26
CA THR A 303 20.27 -1.83 1.05
C THR A 303 20.89 -3.21 1.20
N GLY A 304 20.33 -4.21 0.55
CA GLY A 304 20.84 -5.56 0.61
C GLY A 304 20.02 -6.55 -0.20
N THR A 305 20.09 -7.80 0.18
CA THR A 305 19.40 -8.91 -0.47
C THR A 305 18.63 -9.73 0.55
N VAL A 306 17.37 -10.01 0.25
CA VAL A 306 16.54 -10.95 1.00
C VAL A 306 16.67 -12.34 0.37
N THR A 307 16.82 -13.35 1.22
CA THR A 307 16.79 -14.76 0.81
C THR A 307 15.64 -15.45 1.52
N VAL A 308 14.79 -16.12 0.74
CA VAL A 308 13.73 -17.00 1.25
C VAL A 308 14.28 -18.43 1.28
N GLN A 309 14.37 -19.00 2.49
CA GLN A 309 14.86 -20.36 2.71
C GLN A 309 13.85 -21.41 2.24
N ALA A 310 14.29 -22.65 2.09
CA ALA A 310 13.43 -23.75 1.68
C ALA A 310 12.28 -24.06 2.68
N ASP A 311 12.44 -23.66 3.93
CA ASP A 311 11.42 -23.79 4.99
C ASP A 311 10.58 -22.53 5.20
N GLY A 312 10.73 -21.52 4.33
CA GLY A 312 10.00 -20.26 4.39
C GLY A 312 10.58 -19.21 5.33
N LEU A 313 11.71 -19.47 5.99
CA LEU A 313 12.39 -18.44 6.76
C LEU A 313 12.99 -17.39 5.84
N THR A 314 12.84 -16.12 6.19
CA THR A 314 13.48 -15.01 5.47
C THR A 314 14.74 -14.53 6.20
N THR A 315 15.77 -14.19 5.44
CA THR A 315 17.01 -13.62 5.95
C THR A 315 17.42 -12.43 5.10
N PHE A 316 18.02 -11.43 5.72
CA PHE A 316 18.51 -10.23 5.05
C PHE A 316 20.03 -10.13 5.20
N LYS A 317 20.70 -9.81 4.09
CA LYS A 317 22.15 -9.54 4.06
C LYS A 317 22.38 -8.15 3.49
N PRO A 318 22.96 -7.20 4.27
CA PRO A 318 23.35 -5.89 3.75
C PRO A 318 24.36 -6.00 2.60
N GLY A 319 24.29 -5.09 1.63
CA GLY A 319 25.19 -5.05 0.48
C GLY A 319 24.61 -4.26 -0.70
N ASP A 320 25.10 -4.54 -1.90
CA ASP A 320 24.76 -3.80 -3.14
C ASP A 320 23.41 -4.16 -3.75
N GLY A 321 22.59 -4.96 -3.07
CA GLY A 321 21.23 -5.32 -3.51
C GLY A 321 20.27 -4.12 -3.51
N GLN A 322 19.13 -4.27 -4.19
CA GLN A 322 18.08 -3.23 -4.29
C GLN A 322 16.90 -3.49 -3.36
N GLN A 323 17.10 -4.27 -2.30
CA GLN A 323 16.05 -4.64 -1.37
C GLN A 323 16.30 -4.00 -0.01
N ARG A 324 15.20 -3.63 0.65
CA ARG A 324 15.19 -3.08 2.01
C ARG A 324 13.98 -3.61 2.75
N TYR A 325 13.98 -3.54 4.06
CA TYR A 325 12.78 -3.78 4.86
C TYR A 325 12.45 -2.59 5.74
N LEU A 326 11.18 -2.46 6.09
CA LEU A 326 10.66 -1.42 6.95
C LEU A 326 11.13 -1.63 8.39
N LYS A 327 11.36 -0.52 9.08
CA LYS A 327 11.59 -0.44 10.52
C LYS A 327 10.59 0.53 11.13
N LEU A 328 10.21 0.26 12.37
CA LEU A 328 9.18 1.03 13.07
C LEU A 328 9.64 1.38 14.49
N THR A 329 9.71 2.67 14.80
CA THR A 329 9.91 3.16 16.17
C THR A 329 8.58 3.35 16.88
N ASP A 330 8.56 3.42 18.22
CA ASP A 330 7.32 3.67 18.98
C ASP A 330 6.63 4.98 18.59
N ALA A 331 7.39 6.04 18.29
CA ALA A 331 6.83 7.31 17.84
C ALA A 331 6.20 7.21 16.45
N GLN A 332 6.81 6.45 15.55
CA GLN A 332 6.24 6.17 14.22
C GLN A 332 5.00 5.30 14.33
N ARG A 333 5.00 4.29 15.20
CA ARG A 333 3.85 3.41 15.44
C ARG A 333 2.56 4.18 15.74
N VAL A 334 2.62 5.16 16.65
CA VAL A 334 1.45 5.99 16.99
C VAL A 334 0.94 6.75 15.75
N ARG A 335 1.85 7.37 15.00
CA ARG A 335 1.51 8.09 13.76
C ARG A 335 0.95 7.19 12.66
N VAL A 336 1.48 5.97 12.56
CA VAL A 336 1.01 4.99 11.58
C VAL A 336 -0.41 4.55 11.92
N VAL A 337 -0.67 4.11 13.16
CA VAL A 337 -2.03 3.71 13.58
C VAL A 337 -3.04 4.82 13.32
N GLU A 338 -2.74 6.07 13.71
CA GLU A 338 -3.61 7.21 13.46
C GLU A 338 -3.88 7.42 11.97
N ALA A 339 -2.83 7.34 11.13
CA ALA A 339 -2.98 7.47 9.68
C ALA A 339 -3.83 6.34 9.07
N LEU A 340 -3.64 5.09 9.51
CA LEU A 340 -4.40 3.95 9.02
C LEU A 340 -5.88 4.09 9.36
N VAL A 341 -6.20 4.46 10.62
CA VAL A 341 -7.58 4.68 11.06
C VAL A 341 -8.27 5.78 10.24
N GLN A 342 -7.65 6.95 10.15
CA GLN A 342 -8.22 8.09 9.44
C GLN A 342 -8.40 7.85 7.94
N LEU A 343 -7.50 7.09 7.31
CA LEU A 343 -7.57 6.82 5.88
C LEU A 343 -8.59 5.73 5.56
N SER A 344 -8.57 4.59 6.28
CA SER A 344 -9.47 3.48 5.94
C SER A 344 -10.94 3.74 6.33
N SER A 345 -11.20 4.59 7.33
CA SER A 345 -12.56 4.97 7.74
C SER A 345 -13.14 6.17 6.96
N GLN A 346 -12.35 6.77 6.06
CA GLN A 346 -12.81 7.94 5.30
C GLN A 346 -14.03 7.59 4.43
N PRO A 347 -15.15 8.37 4.52
CA PRO A 347 -16.31 8.16 3.67
C PRO A 347 -15.99 8.29 2.17
N PRO A 348 -16.68 7.54 1.30
CA PRO A 348 -16.60 7.78 -0.14
C PRO A 348 -17.09 9.19 -0.47
N GLN A 349 -16.42 9.86 -1.41
CA GLN A 349 -16.92 11.13 -1.93
C GLN A 349 -18.10 10.84 -2.87
N LYS A 350 -19.17 11.61 -2.72
CA LYS A 350 -20.38 11.56 -3.56
C LYS A 350 -20.14 12.29 -4.88
#